data_24bcd87a305f7b8980dbb3cff9ba8db6
#
_entry.id   24bcd87a305f7b8980dbb3cff9ba8db6
#
_cell.length_a   1.000
_cell.length_b   1.000
_cell.length_c   1.000
_cell.angle_alpha   90.00
_cell.angle_beta   90.00
_cell.angle_gamma   90.00
#
_symmetry.space_group_name_H-M   'P 1'
#
loop_
_entity.id
_entity.type
_entity.pdbx_description
1 polymer ?
#
loop_
_entity_poly.entity_id
_entity_poly.type
_entity_poly.pdbx_seq_one_letter_code
_entity_poly.pdbx_strand_id
1 'polypeptide(L)'
;MAGLKKKQIKEKKQKEQTGKENRMAKSLLLLNPGNLAKEVYTYGYHFSWKTHLFVIGACIAGMGAIGLLFQLKWELLVIVLIAMFLALPAFILDTYKKMYEQKRFADAATYMEQMLYAFQKTGKVLSALKETRETFEPGHMRDIVDEAVRHLEDGRSYSEKGALRESLDIVEKEYECRKIKTLHELLASTEKYGGDADDSITLLLDDVELWKRRGYVLQKEKKEAHTNNVVSIIVATALCAGTLYVLNALPDMMGMQAPYNVLTTGLIQITSFGLLLWMIYVYARSEKTLTRNWLKEDSGRDEGYVLRCYEEVKNYDGKKEMKKSLLWSAPFLTAAIYFAVKGSWIAVPLLLVTVIISQQHRFGRNLARRVVSEELYAAFPEWLMQMALLMQHSNVQVSIARSLDGAPKVLIPELNALLKRLKEQPKSLNSYTDFCKDFDIPETASCMKMLYAISESGTGDA
;
A
#
# COMPACT_ATOMS: atom_id res chain seq x y z
N MET A 1 34.38 -5.76 -7.48
CA MET A 1 33.00 -5.83 -6.89
C MET A 1 32.66 -4.68 -5.93
N ALA A 2 33.56 -4.20 -5.06
CA ALA A 2 33.26 -3.10 -4.13
C ALA A 2 32.98 -1.73 -4.79
N GLY A 3 33.61 -1.44 -5.93
CA GLY A 3 33.40 -0.19 -6.67
C GLY A 3 32.02 -0.07 -7.34
N LEU A 4 31.50 -1.17 -7.87
CA LEU A 4 30.15 -1.23 -8.47
C LEU A 4 29.03 -1.05 -7.44
N LYS A 5 29.17 -1.64 -6.24
CA LYS A 5 28.22 -1.43 -5.14
C LYS A 5 28.22 0.03 -4.64
N LYS A 6 29.38 0.69 -4.54
CA LYS A 6 29.45 2.11 -4.18
C LYS A 6 28.80 3.03 -5.21
N LYS A 7 28.92 2.71 -6.51
CA LYS A 7 28.29 3.48 -7.59
C LYS A 7 26.76 3.34 -7.57
N GLN A 8 26.26 2.12 -7.40
CA GLN A 8 24.82 1.85 -7.25
C GLN A 8 24.20 2.51 -6.00
N ILE A 9 24.91 2.55 -4.87
CA ILE A 9 24.45 3.24 -3.65
C ILE A 9 24.43 4.76 -3.86
N LYS A 10 25.41 5.33 -4.58
CA LYS A 10 25.41 6.76 -4.92
C LYS A 10 24.28 7.13 -5.87
N GLU A 11 24.07 6.36 -6.93
CA GLU A 11 22.97 6.56 -7.90
C GLU A 11 21.59 6.43 -7.22
N LYS A 12 21.46 5.50 -6.27
CA LYS A 12 20.23 5.31 -5.51
C LYS A 12 19.95 6.46 -4.55
N LYS A 13 20.97 6.95 -3.83
CA LYS A 13 20.86 8.15 -2.98
C LYS A 13 20.54 9.40 -3.81
N GLN A 14 21.09 9.52 -4.99
CA GLN A 14 20.82 10.63 -5.91
C GLN A 14 19.39 10.57 -6.46
N LYS A 15 18.88 9.38 -6.81
CA LYS A 15 17.46 9.19 -7.18
C LYS A 15 16.49 9.44 -6.02
N GLU A 16 16.84 9.06 -4.78
CA GLU A 16 16.04 9.35 -3.60
C GLU A 16 16.04 10.85 -3.25
N GLN A 17 17.18 11.54 -3.39
CA GLN A 17 17.26 13.00 -3.22
C GLN A 17 16.48 13.74 -4.30
N THR A 18 16.66 13.39 -5.56
CA THR A 18 15.88 13.96 -6.68
C THR A 18 14.38 13.68 -6.53
N GLY A 19 14.01 12.51 -6.03
CA GLY A 19 12.62 12.18 -5.73
C GLY A 19 12.04 12.98 -4.55
N LYS A 20 12.84 13.32 -3.53
CA LYS A 20 12.41 14.20 -2.41
C LYS A 20 12.33 15.67 -2.84
N GLU A 21 13.30 16.15 -3.60
CA GLU A 21 13.30 17.50 -4.16
C GLU A 21 12.13 17.72 -5.12
N ASN A 22 11.83 16.74 -5.99
CA ASN A 22 10.65 16.78 -6.85
C ASN A 22 9.33 16.75 -6.07
N ARG A 23 9.26 16.04 -4.93
CA ARG A 23 8.06 16.04 -4.07
C ARG A 23 7.88 17.38 -3.35
N MET A 24 8.94 17.99 -2.84
CA MET A 24 8.89 19.34 -2.25
C MET A 24 8.54 20.39 -3.30
N ALA A 25 9.17 20.35 -4.47
CA ALA A 25 8.85 21.25 -5.57
C ALA A 25 7.40 21.09 -6.02
N LYS A 26 6.89 19.84 -6.10
CA LYS A 26 5.48 19.57 -6.44
C LYS A 26 4.52 20.10 -5.38
N SER A 27 4.82 19.94 -4.08
CA SER A 27 3.98 20.50 -3.01
C SER A 27 3.94 22.02 -3.00
N LEU A 28 5.06 22.68 -3.31
CA LEU A 28 5.12 24.15 -3.46
C LEU A 28 4.34 24.64 -4.69
N LEU A 29 4.38 23.89 -5.79
CA LEU A 29 3.58 24.20 -6.99
C LEU A 29 2.07 24.09 -6.75
N LEU A 30 1.65 23.21 -5.83
CA LEU A 30 0.24 23.06 -5.44
C LEU A 30 -0.29 24.22 -4.57
N LEU A 31 0.60 25.05 -4.00
CA LEU A 31 0.19 26.30 -3.34
C LEU A 31 -0.44 27.30 -4.32
N ASN A 32 -0.12 27.19 -5.61
CA ASN A 32 -0.82 27.95 -6.64
C ASN A 32 -2.19 27.30 -6.90
N PRO A 33 -3.29 28.00 -6.60
CA PRO A 33 -4.63 27.43 -6.73
C PRO A 33 -4.99 27.01 -8.16
N GLY A 34 -4.40 27.64 -9.18
CA GLY A 34 -4.58 27.25 -10.58
C GLY A 34 -3.98 25.86 -10.89
N ASN A 35 -2.85 25.53 -10.27
CA ASN A 35 -2.23 24.22 -10.41
C ASN A 35 -3.00 23.15 -9.62
N LEU A 36 -3.50 23.51 -8.43
CA LEU A 36 -4.35 22.63 -7.63
C LEU A 36 -5.66 22.31 -8.38
N ALA A 37 -6.29 23.32 -9.00
CA ALA A 37 -7.49 23.12 -9.81
C ALA A 37 -7.22 22.19 -11.01
N LYS A 38 -6.09 22.33 -11.68
CA LYS A 38 -5.70 21.43 -12.79
C LYS A 38 -5.52 20.00 -12.31
N GLU A 39 -4.82 19.79 -11.20
CA GLU A 39 -4.64 18.43 -10.61
C GLU A 39 -5.99 17.82 -10.18
N VAL A 40 -6.90 18.59 -9.58
CA VAL A 40 -8.25 18.13 -9.25
C VAL A 40 -9.05 17.76 -10.50
N TYR A 41 -8.89 18.52 -11.58
CA TYR A 41 -9.53 18.26 -12.87
C TYR A 41 -9.05 16.93 -13.49
N THR A 42 -7.79 16.51 -13.27
CA THR A 42 -7.29 15.22 -13.74
C THR A 42 -8.01 14.04 -13.06
N TYR A 43 -8.59 14.23 -11.88
CA TYR A 43 -9.43 13.25 -11.21
C TYR A 43 -10.91 13.32 -11.62
N GLY A 44 -11.28 14.18 -12.59
CA GLY A 44 -12.65 14.33 -13.09
C GLY A 44 -13.59 15.14 -12.17
N TYR A 45 -13.05 15.89 -11.20
CA TYR A 45 -13.84 16.70 -10.28
C TYR A 45 -13.71 18.18 -10.59
N HIS A 46 -14.82 18.94 -10.38
CA HIS A 46 -14.81 20.39 -10.48
C HIS A 46 -14.31 21.03 -9.20
N PHE A 47 -13.35 21.95 -9.35
CA PHE A 47 -12.77 22.69 -8.25
C PHE A 47 -13.61 23.95 -7.94
N SER A 48 -14.26 23.98 -6.77
CA SER A 48 -15.02 25.15 -6.32
C SER A 48 -14.16 26.07 -5.46
N TRP A 49 -13.84 27.26 -5.98
CA TRP A 49 -13.07 28.29 -5.27
C TRP A 49 -13.68 28.74 -3.94
N LYS A 50 -15.01 28.86 -3.88
CA LYS A 50 -15.73 29.31 -2.68
C LYS A 50 -15.57 28.32 -1.54
N THR A 51 -15.76 27.01 -1.82
CA THR A 51 -15.59 25.94 -0.85
C THR A 51 -14.14 25.87 -0.36
N HIS A 52 -13.17 26.09 -1.23
CA HIS A 52 -11.75 26.07 -0.89
C HIS A 52 -11.37 27.20 0.07
N LEU A 53 -11.75 28.43 -0.24
CA LEU A 53 -11.50 29.58 0.63
C LEU A 53 -12.14 29.39 2.01
N PHE A 54 -13.35 28.82 2.05
CA PHE A 54 -14.02 28.49 3.32
C PHE A 54 -13.23 27.46 4.13
N VAL A 55 -12.78 26.36 3.50
CA VAL A 55 -11.99 25.32 4.18
C VAL A 55 -10.66 25.86 4.70
N ILE A 56 -9.95 26.64 3.88
CA ILE A 56 -8.68 27.28 4.29
C ILE A 56 -8.92 28.22 5.47
N GLY A 57 -9.94 29.09 5.38
CA GLY A 57 -10.29 30.01 6.46
C GLY A 57 -10.64 29.28 7.76
N ALA A 58 -11.48 28.23 7.68
CA ALA A 58 -11.87 27.43 8.83
C ALA A 58 -10.66 26.71 9.48
N CYS A 59 -9.75 26.14 8.69
CA CYS A 59 -8.53 25.50 9.20
C CYS A 59 -7.58 26.49 9.88
N ILE A 60 -7.36 27.65 9.28
CA ILE A 60 -6.50 28.71 9.86
C ILE A 60 -7.14 29.24 11.16
N ALA A 61 -8.45 29.53 11.15
CA ALA A 61 -9.16 29.98 12.34
C ALA A 61 -9.14 28.94 13.46
N GLY A 62 -9.38 27.66 13.13
CA GLY A 62 -9.31 26.55 14.11
C GLY A 62 -7.93 26.38 14.72
N MET A 63 -6.87 26.41 13.89
CA MET A 63 -5.49 26.29 14.37
C MET A 63 -5.07 27.54 15.18
N GLY A 64 -5.51 28.72 14.76
CA GLY A 64 -5.33 29.96 15.51
C GLY A 64 -5.98 29.91 16.89
N ALA A 65 -7.22 29.43 16.96
CA ALA A 65 -7.93 29.25 18.22
C ALA A 65 -7.22 28.25 19.16
N ILE A 66 -6.72 27.13 18.64
CA ILE A 66 -5.92 26.16 19.41
C ILE A 66 -4.62 26.81 19.90
N GLY A 67 -3.92 27.57 19.06
CA GLY A 67 -2.70 28.29 19.46
C GLY A 67 -2.94 29.31 20.56
N LEU A 68 -4.06 30.01 20.51
CA LEU A 68 -4.49 30.93 21.59
C LEU A 68 -4.85 30.18 22.87
N LEU A 69 -5.50 29.01 22.75
CA LEU A 69 -5.82 28.14 23.89
C LEU A 69 -4.56 27.69 24.65
N PHE A 70 -3.48 27.41 23.93
CA PHE A 70 -2.18 27.09 24.52
C PHE A 70 -1.34 28.30 24.89
N GLN A 71 -1.86 29.52 24.70
CA GLN A 71 -1.14 30.78 24.91
C GLN A 71 0.26 30.79 24.27
N LEU A 72 0.36 30.26 23.03
CA LEU A 72 1.63 30.21 22.32
C LEU A 72 2.16 31.62 22.05
N LYS A 73 3.47 31.78 22.19
CA LYS A 73 4.15 33.02 21.75
C LYS A 73 3.87 33.24 20.26
N TRP A 74 3.66 34.47 19.89
CA TRP A 74 3.31 34.88 18.53
C TRP A 74 4.23 34.27 17.45
N GLU A 75 5.52 34.22 17.70
CA GLU A 75 6.52 33.67 16.80
C GLU A 75 6.27 32.18 16.50
N LEU A 76 5.99 31.37 17.54
CA LEU A 76 5.69 29.94 17.41
C LEU A 76 4.32 29.69 16.75
N LEU A 77 3.33 30.54 17.09
CA LEU A 77 2.00 30.45 16.46
C LEU A 77 2.09 30.69 14.96
N VAL A 78 2.82 31.70 14.51
CA VAL A 78 3.03 31.98 13.09
C VAL A 78 3.68 30.79 12.37
N ILE A 79 4.66 30.13 12.98
CA ILE A 79 5.29 28.94 12.38
C ILE A 79 4.29 27.78 12.22
N VAL A 80 3.43 27.54 13.22
CA VAL A 80 2.38 26.52 13.14
C VAL A 80 1.38 26.84 12.04
N LEU A 81 0.94 28.10 11.94
CA LEU A 81 0.03 28.55 10.89
C LEU A 81 0.63 28.40 9.49
N ILE A 82 1.91 28.73 9.33
CA ILE A 82 2.64 28.52 8.06
C ILE A 82 2.71 27.01 7.74
N ALA A 83 3.05 26.17 8.72
CA ALA A 83 3.10 24.71 8.52
C ALA A 83 1.74 24.16 8.09
N MET A 84 0.66 24.61 8.71
CA MET A 84 -0.71 24.23 8.35
C MET A 84 -1.06 24.72 6.95
N PHE A 85 -0.78 25.96 6.61
CA PHE A 85 -1.02 26.53 5.30
C PHE A 85 -0.29 25.77 4.18
N LEU A 86 0.95 25.34 4.43
CA LEU A 86 1.72 24.54 3.48
C LEU A 86 1.15 23.10 3.32
N ALA A 87 0.52 22.55 4.35
CA ALA A 87 -0.07 21.22 4.31
C ALA A 87 -1.47 21.20 3.66
N LEU A 88 -2.24 22.30 3.70
CA LEU A 88 -3.62 22.37 3.23
C LEU A 88 -3.82 21.92 1.78
N PRO A 89 -3.03 22.35 0.78
CA PRO A 89 -3.21 21.92 -0.60
C PRO A 89 -3.10 20.41 -0.78
N ALA A 90 -2.18 19.76 0.00
CA ALA A 90 -2.03 18.32 -0.01
C ALA A 90 -3.28 17.62 0.56
N PHE A 91 -3.85 18.10 1.66
CA PHE A 91 -5.07 17.54 2.25
C PHE A 91 -6.27 17.63 1.29
N ILE A 92 -6.39 18.76 0.64
CA ILE A 92 -7.46 18.98 -0.35
C ILE A 92 -7.31 17.99 -1.51
N LEU A 93 -6.11 17.86 -2.08
CA LEU A 93 -5.83 16.94 -3.16
C LEU A 93 -6.05 15.49 -2.74
N ASP A 94 -5.62 15.12 -1.54
CA ASP A 94 -5.81 13.77 -0.98
C ASP A 94 -7.31 13.42 -0.83
N THR A 95 -8.16 14.40 -0.50
CA THR A 95 -9.62 14.20 -0.44
C THR A 95 -10.20 13.85 -1.82
N TYR A 96 -9.85 14.59 -2.87
CA TYR A 96 -10.31 14.27 -4.23
C TYR A 96 -9.73 12.95 -4.74
N LYS A 97 -8.47 12.71 -4.48
CA LYS A 97 -7.83 11.44 -4.84
C LYS A 97 -8.50 10.24 -4.18
N LYS A 98 -8.87 10.35 -2.90
CA LYS A 98 -9.63 9.32 -2.18
C LYS A 98 -10.96 9.03 -2.86
N MET A 99 -11.72 10.06 -3.21
CA MET A 99 -13.01 9.91 -3.91
C MET A 99 -12.81 9.22 -5.27
N TYR A 100 -11.79 9.63 -6.02
CA TYR A 100 -11.43 9.03 -7.30
C TYR A 100 -11.07 7.55 -7.17
N GLU A 101 -10.19 7.19 -6.25
CA GLU A 101 -9.76 5.79 -6.05
C GLU A 101 -10.92 4.90 -5.58
N GLN A 102 -11.83 5.42 -4.75
CA GLN A 102 -13.03 4.69 -4.34
C GLN A 102 -14.00 4.46 -5.50
N LYS A 103 -14.22 5.48 -6.32
CA LYS A 103 -15.07 5.37 -7.52
C LYS A 103 -14.43 4.39 -8.52
N ARG A 104 -13.14 4.52 -8.78
CA ARG A 104 -12.39 3.63 -9.68
C ARG A 104 -12.47 2.16 -9.26
N PHE A 105 -12.43 1.88 -7.95
CA PHE A 105 -12.62 0.54 -7.40
C PHE A 105 -14.04 0.02 -7.64
N ALA A 106 -15.06 0.85 -7.39
CA ALA A 106 -16.46 0.49 -7.60
C ALA A 106 -16.74 0.22 -9.09
N ASP A 107 -16.25 1.10 -9.98
CA ASP A 107 -16.41 0.97 -11.43
C ASP A 107 -15.75 -0.31 -11.94
N ALA A 108 -14.54 -0.65 -11.49
CA ALA A 108 -13.84 -1.87 -11.86
C ALA A 108 -14.57 -3.15 -11.38
N ALA A 109 -15.11 -3.13 -10.14
CA ALA A 109 -15.89 -4.25 -9.63
C ALA A 109 -17.16 -4.45 -10.46
N THR A 110 -17.91 -3.39 -10.73
CA THR A 110 -19.12 -3.44 -11.57
C THR A 110 -18.79 -3.89 -13.00
N TYR A 111 -17.69 -3.39 -13.57
CA TYR A 111 -17.24 -3.82 -14.90
C TYR A 111 -17.01 -5.33 -14.97
N MET A 112 -16.27 -5.88 -14.01
CA MET A 112 -15.97 -7.31 -13.99
C MET A 112 -17.24 -8.17 -13.86
N GLU A 113 -18.14 -7.79 -12.95
CA GLU A 113 -19.42 -8.51 -12.75
C GLU A 113 -20.28 -8.46 -14.02
N GLN A 114 -20.48 -7.27 -14.58
CA GLN A 114 -21.33 -7.11 -15.78
C GLN A 114 -20.73 -7.79 -17.00
N MET A 115 -19.42 -7.71 -17.17
CA MET A 115 -18.72 -8.35 -18.28
C MET A 115 -18.84 -9.88 -18.24
N LEU A 116 -18.75 -10.48 -17.04
CA LEU A 116 -18.93 -11.92 -16.85
C LEU A 116 -20.38 -12.36 -17.13
N TYR A 117 -21.38 -11.65 -16.57
CA TYR A 117 -22.79 -11.97 -16.82
C TYR A 117 -23.18 -11.81 -18.29
N ALA A 118 -22.72 -10.71 -18.93
CA ALA A 118 -23.02 -10.48 -20.34
C ALA A 118 -22.33 -11.51 -21.25
N PHE A 119 -21.11 -11.94 -20.91
CA PHE A 119 -20.42 -12.98 -21.67
C PHE A 119 -21.05 -14.37 -21.47
N GLN A 120 -21.45 -14.73 -20.25
CA GLN A 120 -22.17 -15.99 -19.98
C GLN A 120 -23.43 -16.13 -20.84
N LYS A 121 -24.13 -15.01 -21.07
CA LYS A 121 -25.33 -14.96 -21.90
C LYS A 121 -25.05 -15.04 -23.40
N THR A 122 -23.96 -14.40 -23.86
CA THR A 122 -23.73 -14.18 -25.30
C THR A 122 -22.62 -15.03 -25.91
N GLY A 123 -21.66 -15.48 -25.10
CA GLY A 123 -20.46 -16.20 -25.52
C GLY A 123 -19.50 -15.34 -26.38
N LYS A 124 -19.74 -14.02 -26.49
CA LYS A 124 -18.95 -13.12 -27.34
C LYS A 124 -18.50 -11.86 -26.60
N VAL A 125 -17.22 -11.57 -26.67
CA VAL A 125 -16.61 -10.41 -25.97
C VAL A 125 -17.17 -9.08 -26.47
N LEU A 126 -17.37 -8.92 -27.79
CA LEU A 126 -17.95 -7.68 -28.34
C LEU A 126 -19.36 -7.42 -27.81
N SER A 127 -20.21 -8.44 -27.77
CA SER A 127 -21.58 -8.33 -27.26
C SER A 127 -21.56 -8.00 -25.74
N ALA A 128 -20.67 -8.67 -25.00
CA ALA A 128 -20.49 -8.44 -23.57
C ALA A 128 -20.00 -7.02 -23.28
N LEU A 129 -19.04 -6.50 -24.04
CA LEU A 129 -18.56 -5.11 -23.91
C LEU A 129 -19.68 -4.11 -24.18
N LYS A 130 -20.53 -4.33 -25.21
CA LYS A 130 -21.66 -3.44 -25.53
C LYS A 130 -22.69 -3.43 -24.40
N GLU A 131 -23.08 -4.60 -23.88
CA GLU A 131 -24.04 -4.71 -22.78
C GLU A 131 -23.46 -4.07 -21.50
N THR A 132 -22.18 -4.31 -21.21
CA THR A 132 -21.48 -3.70 -20.06
C THR A 132 -21.42 -2.17 -20.18
N ARG A 133 -21.15 -1.61 -21.38
CA ARG A 133 -21.15 -0.18 -21.62
C ARG A 133 -22.46 0.49 -21.23
N GLU A 134 -23.59 -0.17 -21.56
CA GLU A 134 -24.93 0.38 -21.28
C GLU A 134 -25.26 0.43 -19.78
N THR A 135 -24.59 -0.36 -18.97
CA THR A 135 -24.76 -0.37 -17.52
C THR A 135 -24.18 0.86 -16.85
N PHE A 136 -23.17 1.51 -17.46
CA PHE A 136 -22.50 2.65 -16.89
C PHE A 136 -23.16 3.98 -17.28
N GLU A 137 -23.32 4.86 -16.29
CA GLU A 137 -23.65 6.26 -16.53
C GLU A 137 -22.52 6.96 -17.30
N PRO A 138 -22.80 8.10 -17.98
CA PRO A 138 -21.76 8.90 -18.64
C PRO A 138 -20.61 9.23 -17.68
N GLY A 139 -19.39 8.82 -18.05
CA GLY A 139 -18.20 8.97 -17.22
C GLY A 139 -17.03 8.13 -17.71
N HIS A 140 -15.94 8.20 -16.98
CA HIS A 140 -14.65 7.66 -17.39
C HIS A 140 -14.67 6.16 -17.78
N MET A 141 -15.32 5.31 -16.99
CA MET A 141 -15.42 3.87 -17.33
C MET A 141 -16.20 3.66 -18.62
N ARG A 142 -17.34 4.35 -18.79
CA ARG A 142 -18.13 4.24 -20.01
C ARG A 142 -17.35 4.66 -21.25
N ASP A 143 -16.59 5.76 -21.15
CA ASP A 143 -15.80 6.28 -22.27
C ASP A 143 -14.71 5.29 -22.70
N ILE A 144 -14.05 4.63 -21.73
CA ILE A 144 -13.02 3.62 -21.98
C ILE A 144 -13.61 2.36 -22.59
N VAL A 145 -14.74 1.87 -22.06
CA VAL A 145 -15.43 0.70 -22.62
C VAL A 145 -15.96 1.03 -24.04
N ASP A 146 -16.45 2.23 -24.27
CA ASP A 146 -16.88 2.68 -25.60
C ASP A 146 -15.70 2.76 -26.60
N GLU A 147 -14.53 3.18 -26.15
CA GLU A 147 -13.30 3.15 -26.95
C GLU A 147 -12.91 1.70 -27.30
N ALA A 148 -12.96 0.79 -26.32
CA ALA A 148 -12.70 -0.64 -26.54
C ALA A 148 -13.69 -1.26 -27.53
N VAL A 149 -14.99 -0.94 -27.43
CA VAL A 149 -16.03 -1.39 -28.36
C VAL A 149 -15.74 -0.90 -29.78
N ARG A 150 -15.48 0.41 -29.96
CA ARG A 150 -15.18 0.98 -31.28
C ARG A 150 -13.92 0.35 -31.90
N HIS A 151 -12.87 0.16 -31.11
CA HIS A 151 -11.64 -0.47 -31.59
C HIS A 151 -11.90 -1.90 -32.09
N LEU A 152 -12.75 -2.65 -31.39
CA LEU A 152 -13.09 -4.02 -31.78
C LEU A 152 -14.03 -4.07 -32.99
N GLU A 153 -14.97 -3.11 -33.12
CA GLU A 153 -15.85 -2.96 -34.27
C GLU A 153 -15.10 -2.58 -35.56
N ASP A 154 -14.09 -1.71 -35.45
CA ASP A 154 -13.24 -1.33 -36.57
C ASP A 154 -12.42 -2.49 -37.11
N GLY A 155 -12.20 -3.55 -36.33
CA GLY A 155 -11.52 -4.78 -36.72
C GLY A 155 -10.06 -4.61 -37.14
N ARG A 156 -9.48 -3.42 -36.96
CA ARG A 156 -8.10 -3.12 -37.33
C ARG A 156 -7.17 -3.59 -36.21
N SER A 157 -6.31 -4.54 -36.51
CA SER A 157 -5.24 -4.95 -35.60
C SER A 157 -3.96 -4.26 -36.00
N TYR A 158 -3.29 -3.62 -35.05
CA TYR A 158 -2.01 -2.96 -35.22
C TYR A 158 -0.83 -3.81 -34.69
N SER A 159 -1.12 -4.94 -34.06
CA SER A 159 -0.14 -5.86 -33.51
C SER A 159 -0.46 -7.33 -33.82
N GLU A 160 0.52 -8.20 -33.61
CA GLU A 160 0.33 -9.67 -33.74
C GLU A 160 -0.69 -10.24 -32.74
N LYS A 161 -1.11 -9.46 -31.74
CA LYS A 161 -2.06 -9.89 -30.71
C LYS A 161 -3.50 -9.99 -31.19
N GLY A 162 -3.87 -9.29 -32.26
CA GLY A 162 -5.23 -9.25 -32.82
C GLY A 162 -6.13 -8.18 -32.14
N ALA A 163 -7.15 -7.73 -32.91
CA ALA A 163 -8.02 -6.63 -32.52
C ALA A 163 -8.75 -6.86 -31.17
N LEU A 164 -9.13 -8.11 -30.88
CA LEU A 164 -9.78 -8.48 -29.62
C LEU A 164 -8.87 -8.15 -28.40
N ARG A 165 -7.61 -8.60 -28.46
CA ARG A 165 -6.68 -8.37 -27.34
C ARG A 165 -6.30 -6.91 -27.18
N GLU A 166 -6.13 -6.19 -28.29
CA GLU A 166 -5.86 -4.76 -28.29
C GLU A 166 -7.00 -3.96 -27.65
N SER A 167 -8.26 -4.31 -27.95
CA SER A 167 -9.44 -3.67 -27.36
C SER A 167 -9.52 -3.89 -25.85
N LEU A 168 -9.26 -5.11 -25.37
CA LEU A 168 -9.22 -5.43 -23.94
C LEU A 168 -8.03 -4.75 -23.24
N ASP A 169 -6.88 -4.65 -23.92
CA ASP A 169 -5.69 -3.94 -23.39
C ASP A 169 -5.96 -2.45 -23.09
N ILE A 170 -6.96 -1.81 -23.74
CA ILE A 170 -7.36 -0.41 -23.45
C ILE A 170 -7.84 -0.31 -22.01
N VAL A 171 -8.77 -1.17 -21.60
CA VAL A 171 -9.32 -1.19 -20.24
C VAL A 171 -8.24 -1.61 -19.22
N GLU A 172 -7.41 -2.60 -19.56
CA GLU A 172 -6.33 -3.10 -18.69
C GLU A 172 -5.28 -2.03 -18.37
N LYS A 173 -4.88 -1.23 -19.36
CA LYS A 173 -3.90 -0.15 -19.18
C LYS A 173 -4.42 0.97 -18.30
N GLU A 174 -5.69 1.31 -18.42
CA GLU A 174 -6.28 2.40 -17.65
C GLU A 174 -6.50 2.00 -16.19
N TYR A 175 -7.02 0.82 -15.96
CA TYR A 175 -7.34 0.38 -14.59
C TYR A 175 -6.16 -0.30 -13.88
N GLU A 176 -5.17 -0.80 -14.60
CA GLU A 176 -3.99 -1.53 -14.06
C GLU A 176 -4.38 -2.59 -13.01
N CYS A 177 -5.53 -3.26 -13.20
CA CYS A 177 -6.07 -4.26 -12.30
C CYS A 177 -5.76 -5.66 -12.83
N ARG A 178 -5.09 -6.48 -12.03
CA ARG A 178 -4.72 -7.84 -12.44
C ARG A 178 -5.94 -8.72 -12.62
N LYS A 179 -6.97 -8.57 -11.79
CA LYS A 179 -8.22 -9.34 -11.92
C LYS A 179 -8.95 -9.06 -13.24
N ILE A 180 -8.96 -7.80 -13.71
CA ILE A 180 -9.48 -7.45 -15.03
C ILE A 180 -8.69 -8.18 -16.11
N LYS A 181 -7.36 -8.24 -16.00
CA LYS A 181 -6.51 -8.96 -16.96
C LYS A 181 -6.81 -10.45 -16.97
N THR A 182 -6.93 -11.10 -15.80
CA THR A 182 -7.27 -12.53 -15.68
C THR A 182 -8.64 -12.83 -16.29
N LEU A 183 -9.62 -11.98 -16.02
CA LEU A 183 -10.95 -12.05 -16.62
C LEU A 183 -10.88 -11.96 -18.15
N HIS A 184 -10.19 -10.98 -18.70
CA HIS A 184 -10.03 -10.80 -20.14
C HIS A 184 -9.31 -11.98 -20.81
N GLU A 185 -8.30 -12.55 -20.15
CA GLU A 185 -7.60 -13.75 -20.64
C GLU A 185 -8.55 -14.96 -20.73
N LEU A 186 -9.42 -15.17 -19.73
CA LEU A 186 -10.44 -16.21 -19.80
C LEU A 186 -11.40 -15.94 -20.95
N LEU A 187 -12.03 -14.77 -21.03
CA LEU A 187 -13.03 -14.46 -22.05
C LEU A 187 -12.46 -14.58 -23.47
N ALA A 188 -11.26 -14.04 -23.69
CA ALA A 188 -10.60 -14.13 -25.00
C ALA A 188 -10.21 -15.57 -25.37
N SER A 189 -9.78 -16.39 -24.41
CA SER A 189 -9.47 -17.81 -24.65
C SER A 189 -10.72 -18.63 -24.94
N THR A 190 -11.79 -18.40 -24.20
CA THR A 190 -13.07 -19.08 -24.41
C THR A 190 -13.68 -18.74 -25.78
N GLU A 191 -13.69 -17.47 -26.18
CA GLU A 191 -14.18 -17.08 -27.50
C GLU A 191 -13.36 -17.68 -28.63
N LYS A 192 -12.02 -17.79 -28.44
CA LYS A 192 -11.12 -18.28 -29.49
C LYS A 192 -11.12 -19.79 -29.66
N TYR A 193 -11.15 -20.52 -28.55
CA TYR A 193 -10.99 -21.99 -28.58
C TYR A 193 -12.32 -22.72 -28.41
N GLY A 194 -13.37 -22.03 -28.00
CA GLY A 194 -14.65 -22.66 -27.63
C GLY A 194 -14.52 -23.40 -26.29
N GLY A 195 -15.60 -23.98 -25.85
CA GLY A 195 -15.65 -24.76 -24.61
C GLY A 195 -16.74 -24.26 -23.67
N ASP A 196 -17.14 -25.13 -22.74
CA ASP A 196 -18.02 -24.76 -21.64
C ASP A 196 -17.19 -23.98 -20.59
N ALA A 197 -17.50 -22.70 -20.43
CA ALA A 197 -16.82 -21.83 -19.49
C ALA A 197 -17.69 -21.50 -18.27
N ASP A 198 -18.88 -22.08 -18.13
CA ASP A 198 -19.83 -21.70 -17.08
C ASP A 198 -19.27 -21.91 -15.68
N ASP A 199 -18.56 -23.01 -15.43
CA ASP A 199 -17.89 -23.25 -14.15
C ASP A 199 -16.79 -22.23 -13.87
N SER A 200 -15.99 -21.86 -14.88
CA SER A 200 -14.94 -20.87 -14.77
C SER A 200 -15.46 -19.46 -14.56
N ILE A 201 -16.56 -19.11 -15.23
CA ILE A 201 -17.25 -17.84 -15.07
C ILE A 201 -17.83 -17.74 -13.65
N THR A 202 -18.49 -18.81 -13.18
CA THR A 202 -19.02 -18.86 -11.81
C THR A 202 -17.92 -18.70 -10.77
N LEU A 203 -16.80 -19.40 -10.93
CA LEU A 203 -15.64 -19.29 -10.07
C LEU A 203 -15.07 -17.85 -10.03
N LEU A 204 -14.99 -17.20 -11.19
CA LEU A 204 -14.53 -15.81 -11.28
C LEU A 204 -15.55 -14.82 -10.68
N LEU A 205 -16.84 -15.05 -10.83
CA LEU A 205 -17.89 -14.23 -10.19
C LEU A 205 -17.76 -14.29 -8.67
N ASP A 206 -17.60 -15.48 -8.11
CA ASP A 206 -17.40 -15.68 -6.67
C ASP A 206 -16.11 -14.97 -6.19
N ASP A 207 -15.03 -15.07 -6.96
CA ASP A 207 -13.76 -14.40 -6.63
C ASP A 207 -13.89 -12.88 -6.70
N VAL A 208 -14.56 -12.32 -7.70
CA VAL A 208 -14.83 -10.88 -7.82
C VAL A 208 -15.72 -10.40 -6.67
N GLU A 209 -16.76 -11.17 -6.28
CA GLU A 209 -17.61 -10.81 -5.15
C GLU A 209 -16.82 -10.80 -3.84
N LEU A 210 -16.00 -11.81 -3.59
CA LEU A 210 -15.13 -11.87 -2.41
C LEU A 210 -14.11 -10.72 -2.39
N TRP A 211 -13.50 -10.40 -3.53
CA TRP A 211 -12.58 -9.29 -3.67
C TRP A 211 -13.27 -7.95 -3.40
N LYS A 212 -14.44 -7.73 -3.98
CA LYS A 212 -15.28 -6.55 -3.76
C LYS A 212 -15.63 -6.38 -2.28
N ARG A 213 -16.09 -7.45 -1.63
CA ARG A 213 -16.44 -7.46 -0.21
C ARG A 213 -15.23 -7.12 0.66
N ARG A 214 -14.06 -7.75 0.42
CA ARG A 214 -12.81 -7.43 1.16
C ARG A 214 -12.39 -5.98 0.95
N GLY A 215 -12.46 -5.48 -0.28
CA GLY A 215 -12.14 -4.09 -0.60
C GLY A 215 -12.99 -3.09 0.19
N TYR A 216 -14.31 -3.28 0.25
CA TYR A 216 -15.20 -2.41 1.02
C TYR A 216 -14.98 -2.51 2.52
N VAL A 217 -14.73 -3.71 3.05
CA VAL A 217 -14.38 -3.89 4.48
C VAL A 217 -13.10 -3.13 4.82
N LEU A 218 -12.05 -3.28 4.01
CA LEU A 218 -10.80 -2.55 4.19
C LEU A 218 -10.97 -1.03 4.08
N GLN A 219 -11.78 -0.54 3.13
CA GLN A 219 -12.10 0.90 3.02
C GLN A 219 -12.79 1.41 4.28
N LYS A 220 -13.75 0.63 4.81
CA LYS A 220 -14.46 0.95 6.06
C LYS A 220 -13.50 0.98 7.25
N GLU A 221 -12.68 -0.05 7.44
CA GLU A 221 -11.68 -0.12 8.52
C GLU A 221 -10.71 1.06 8.49
N LYS A 222 -10.21 1.41 7.30
CA LYS A 222 -9.29 2.56 7.14
C LYS A 222 -9.98 3.88 7.45
N LYS A 223 -11.24 4.03 7.04
CA LYS A 223 -12.06 5.21 7.37
C LYS A 223 -12.30 5.31 8.87
N GLU A 224 -12.65 4.21 9.53
CA GLU A 224 -12.84 4.15 10.98
C GLU A 224 -11.54 4.48 11.73
N ALA A 225 -10.41 3.89 11.31
CA ALA A 225 -9.11 4.20 11.89
C ALA A 225 -8.74 5.69 11.74
N HIS A 226 -9.02 6.29 10.57
CA HIS A 226 -8.83 7.73 10.37
C HIS A 226 -9.72 8.56 11.29
N THR A 227 -11.02 8.22 11.41
CA THR A 227 -11.96 8.90 12.29
C THR A 227 -11.51 8.80 13.76
N ASN A 228 -11.07 7.61 14.20
CA ASN A 228 -10.56 7.41 15.54
C ASN A 228 -9.28 8.24 15.80
N ASN A 229 -8.39 8.37 14.81
CA ASN A 229 -7.22 9.23 14.91
C ASN A 229 -7.61 10.71 15.06
N VAL A 230 -8.60 11.19 14.29
CA VAL A 230 -9.11 12.57 14.41
C VAL A 230 -9.71 12.81 15.79
N VAL A 231 -10.56 11.91 16.27
CA VAL A 231 -11.13 11.99 17.61
C VAL A 231 -10.04 11.99 18.68
N SER A 232 -9.04 11.11 18.54
CA SER A 232 -7.90 11.06 19.47
C SER A 232 -7.10 12.36 19.50
N ILE A 233 -6.88 13.01 18.35
CA ILE A 233 -6.23 14.32 18.25
C ILE A 233 -7.04 15.38 19.00
N ILE A 234 -8.36 15.42 18.81
CA ILE A 234 -9.25 16.39 19.48
C ILE A 234 -9.22 16.17 20.99
N VAL A 235 -9.38 14.93 21.45
CA VAL A 235 -9.38 14.58 22.88
C VAL A 235 -8.02 14.89 23.51
N ALA A 236 -6.91 14.51 22.85
CA ALA A 236 -5.56 14.81 23.33
C ALA A 236 -5.32 16.33 23.44
N THR A 237 -5.74 17.10 22.44
CA THR A 237 -5.65 18.57 22.47
C THR A 237 -6.43 19.17 23.64
N ALA A 238 -7.66 18.71 23.85
CA ALA A 238 -8.52 19.19 24.94
C ALA A 238 -7.94 18.83 26.33
N LEU A 239 -7.45 17.59 26.50
CA LEU A 239 -6.82 17.15 27.75
C LEU A 239 -5.54 17.92 28.05
N CYS A 240 -4.65 18.10 27.05
CA CYS A 240 -3.43 18.87 27.23
C CYS A 240 -3.73 20.34 27.59
N ALA A 241 -4.67 20.97 26.89
CA ALA A 241 -5.08 22.34 27.16
C ALA A 241 -5.73 22.46 28.56
N GLY A 242 -6.61 21.53 28.93
CA GLY A 242 -7.24 21.49 30.25
C GLY A 242 -6.22 21.31 31.39
N THR A 243 -5.27 20.39 31.21
CA THR A 243 -4.20 20.17 32.18
C THR A 243 -3.34 21.42 32.37
N LEU A 244 -2.96 22.09 31.28
CA LEU A 244 -2.18 23.34 31.35
C LEU A 244 -2.97 24.47 32.01
N TYR A 245 -4.28 24.55 31.74
CA TYR A 245 -5.15 25.54 32.39
C TYR A 245 -5.24 25.31 33.90
N VAL A 246 -5.47 24.05 34.33
CA VAL A 246 -5.48 23.69 35.75
C VAL A 246 -4.14 23.99 36.42
N LEU A 247 -3.02 23.61 35.81
CA LEU A 247 -1.68 23.90 36.35
C LEU A 247 -1.43 25.39 36.51
N ASN A 248 -1.95 26.21 35.63
CA ASN A 248 -1.82 27.68 35.74
C ASN A 248 -2.71 28.30 36.83
N ALA A 249 -3.87 27.69 37.10
CA ALA A 249 -4.81 28.15 38.12
C ALA A 249 -4.51 27.61 39.53
N LEU A 250 -3.74 26.53 39.67
CA LEU A 250 -3.42 25.87 40.93
C LEU A 250 -2.80 26.79 41.98
N PRO A 251 -1.82 27.66 41.66
CA PRO A 251 -1.23 28.58 42.67
C PRO A 251 -2.27 29.54 43.28
N ASP A 252 -3.15 30.10 42.44
CA ASP A 252 -4.22 31.00 42.89
C ASP A 252 -5.20 30.29 43.79
N MET A 253 -5.58 29.03 43.45
CA MET A 253 -6.47 28.19 44.25
C MET A 253 -5.87 27.81 45.61
N MET A 254 -4.54 27.69 45.70
CA MET A 254 -3.82 27.38 46.94
C MET A 254 -3.43 28.62 47.74
N GLY A 255 -3.83 29.83 47.34
CA GLY A 255 -3.46 31.08 47.97
C GLY A 255 -1.97 31.44 47.86
N MET A 256 -1.27 30.81 46.94
CA MET A 256 0.13 31.07 46.67
C MET A 256 0.25 32.08 45.53
N GLN A 257 0.95 33.18 45.74
CA GLN A 257 1.28 34.09 44.63
C GLN A 257 2.32 33.42 43.70
N ALA A 258 1.88 32.88 42.56
CA ALA A 258 2.81 32.38 41.57
C ALA A 258 3.55 33.55 40.90
N PRO A 259 4.89 33.59 40.94
CA PRO A 259 5.68 34.69 40.38
C PRO A 259 5.65 34.74 38.84
N TYR A 260 5.07 33.72 38.18
CA TYR A 260 5.07 33.60 36.70
C TYR A 260 3.91 32.74 36.19
N ASN A 261 3.46 33.05 34.98
CA ASN A 261 2.48 32.22 34.26
C ASN A 261 3.20 30.97 33.73
N VAL A 262 2.74 29.79 34.17
CA VAL A 262 3.33 28.49 33.78
C VAL A 262 3.29 28.30 32.27
N LEU A 263 2.21 28.74 31.59
CA LEU A 263 2.02 28.62 30.14
C LEU A 263 3.07 29.40 29.33
N THR A 264 3.64 30.47 29.87
CA THR A 264 4.66 31.29 29.19
C THR A 264 6.07 30.76 29.36
N THR A 265 6.27 29.71 30.17
CA THR A 265 7.57 29.07 30.37
C THR A 265 8.11 28.48 29.07
N GLY A 266 9.38 28.71 28.76
CA GLY A 266 10.00 28.27 27.49
C GLY A 266 9.86 26.79 27.21
N LEU A 267 9.95 25.92 28.22
CA LEU A 267 9.82 24.48 28.10
C LEU A 267 8.39 24.10 27.65
N ILE A 268 7.33 24.68 28.25
CA ILE A 268 5.94 24.42 27.93
C ILE A 268 5.62 24.95 26.54
N GLN A 269 6.15 26.12 26.19
CA GLN A 269 6.00 26.68 24.84
C GLN A 269 6.57 25.75 23.74
N ILE A 270 7.78 25.22 23.95
CA ILE A 270 8.43 24.30 23.00
C ILE A 270 7.67 22.96 22.92
N THR A 271 7.24 22.41 24.06
CA THR A 271 6.49 21.14 24.08
C THR A 271 5.11 21.27 23.44
N SER A 272 4.38 22.35 23.70
CA SER A 272 3.08 22.65 23.07
C SER A 272 3.23 22.86 21.56
N PHE A 273 4.25 23.61 21.13
CA PHE A 273 4.59 23.77 19.72
C PHE A 273 4.90 22.43 19.05
N GLY A 274 5.75 21.60 19.67
CA GLY A 274 6.07 20.25 19.18
C GLY A 274 4.85 19.35 19.10
N LEU A 275 3.96 19.41 20.09
CA LEU A 275 2.70 18.68 20.11
C LEU A 275 1.80 19.05 18.91
N LEU A 276 1.62 20.34 18.63
CA LEU A 276 0.79 20.79 17.51
C LEU A 276 1.37 20.37 16.16
N LEU A 277 2.67 20.48 15.97
CA LEU A 277 3.32 19.98 14.74
C LEU A 277 3.18 18.45 14.59
N TRP A 278 3.31 17.71 15.70
CA TRP A 278 3.11 16.28 15.73
C TRP A 278 1.68 15.90 15.34
N MET A 279 0.66 16.62 15.83
CA MET A 279 -0.74 16.41 15.50
C MET A 279 -1.02 16.64 14.00
N ILE A 280 -0.46 17.72 13.41
CA ILE A 280 -0.53 17.97 11.98
C ILE A 280 0.09 16.80 11.20
N TYR A 281 1.25 16.31 11.63
CA TYR A 281 1.91 15.17 11.01
C TYR A 281 1.09 13.89 11.09
N VAL A 282 0.53 13.56 12.27
CA VAL A 282 -0.31 12.36 12.47
C VAL A 282 -1.55 12.42 11.60
N TYR A 283 -2.21 13.59 11.53
CA TYR A 283 -3.36 13.80 10.66
C TYR A 283 -2.98 13.57 9.19
N ALA A 284 -1.92 14.20 8.70
CA ALA A 284 -1.43 14.05 7.34
C ALA A 284 -1.08 12.58 7.02
N ARG A 285 -0.47 11.88 7.96
CA ARG A 285 -0.13 10.46 7.81
C ARG A 285 -1.37 9.58 7.73
N SER A 286 -2.38 9.88 8.55
CA SER A 286 -3.65 9.16 8.59
C SER A 286 -4.46 9.38 7.31
N GLU A 287 -4.58 10.61 6.83
CA GLU A 287 -5.27 10.95 5.57
C GLU A 287 -4.65 10.21 4.37
N LYS A 288 -3.33 10.15 4.31
CA LYS A 288 -2.62 9.46 3.23
C LYS A 288 -2.92 7.96 3.15
N THR A 289 -3.33 7.32 4.23
CA THR A 289 -3.74 5.90 4.18
C THR A 289 -5.04 5.67 3.45
N LEU A 290 -5.88 6.70 3.31
CA LEU A 290 -7.16 6.66 2.59
C LEU A 290 -7.01 6.87 1.07
N THR A 291 -5.89 7.44 0.63
CA THR A 291 -5.61 7.71 -0.80
C THR A 291 -4.94 6.53 -1.51
N ARG A 292 -5.06 5.34 -0.95
CA ARG A 292 -4.51 4.10 -1.51
C ARG A 292 -5.21 3.75 -2.84
N ASN A 293 -4.45 3.19 -3.78
CA ASN A 293 -5.02 2.53 -4.94
C ASN A 293 -5.66 1.19 -4.49
N TRP A 294 -7.00 1.10 -4.56
CA TRP A 294 -7.77 -0.06 -4.11
C TRP A 294 -7.80 -1.20 -5.15
N LEU A 295 -7.42 -0.93 -6.39
CA LEU A 295 -7.34 -1.93 -7.45
C LEU A 295 -6.11 -2.83 -7.33
N LYS A 296 -5.06 -2.33 -6.66
CA LYS A 296 -3.87 -3.12 -6.38
C LYS A 296 -4.07 -3.84 -5.05
N GLU A 297 -4.03 -5.14 -5.07
CA GLU A 297 -4.11 -5.99 -3.86
C GLU A 297 -2.86 -5.86 -2.98
N ASP A 298 -1.86 -5.11 -3.42
CA ASP A 298 -0.65 -4.84 -2.65
C ASP A 298 -0.99 -4.22 -1.29
N SER A 299 -0.27 -4.60 -0.26
CA SER A 299 -0.35 -4.03 1.09
C SER A 299 -0.07 -2.51 1.14
N GLY A 300 0.18 -1.90 0.00
CA GLY A 300 0.61 -0.50 -0.15
C GLY A 300 2.08 -0.28 0.22
N ARG A 301 2.82 -1.37 0.40
CA ARG A 301 4.27 -1.34 0.58
C ARG A 301 4.97 -1.20 -0.78
N ASP A 302 6.11 -0.51 -0.78
CA ASP A 302 6.95 -0.43 -1.98
C ASP A 302 7.46 -1.82 -2.37
N GLU A 303 7.16 -2.28 -3.60
CA GLU A 303 7.62 -3.58 -4.12
C GLU A 303 9.13 -3.77 -3.94
N GLY A 304 9.91 -2.70 -4.15
CA GLY A 304 11.35 -2.74 -3.95
C GLY A 304 11.75 -2.93 -2.48
N TYR A 305 10.90 -2.54 -1.54
CA TYR A 305 11.09 -2.81 -0.11
C TYR A 305 10.80 -4.28 0.20
N VAL A 306 9.70 -4.82 -0.30
CA VAL A 306 9.31 -6.23 -0.09
C VAL A 306 10.37 -7.17 -0.66
N LEU A 307 10.86 -6.93 -1.89
CA LEU A 307 11.91 -7.74 -2.49
C LEU A 307 13.24 -7.66 -1.69
N ARG A 308 13.57 -6.51 -1.13
CA ARG A 308 14.75 -6.40 -0.23
C ARG A 308 14.57 -7.20 1.05
N CYS A 309 13.38 -7.17 1.65
CA CYS A 309 13.04 -7.99 2.81
C CYS A 309 13.13 -9.49 2.46
N TYR A 310 12.69 -9.88 1.26
CA TYR A 310 12.82 -11.25 0.75
C TYR A 310 14.29 -11.68 0.65
N GLU A 311 15.14 -10.86 0.02
CA GLU A 311 16.59 -11.13 -0.09
C GLU A 311 17.26 -11.18 1.29
N GLU A 312 16.86 -10.32 2.23
CA GLU A 312 17.39 -10.31 3.59
C GLU A 312 17.06 -11.60 4.32
N VAL A 313 15.84 -12.13 4.20
CA VAL A 313 15.43 -13.40 4.81
C VAL A 313 16.17 -14.58 4.16
N LYS A 314 16.25 -14.60 2.83
CA LYS A 314 16.84 -15.73 2.07
C LYS A 314 18.35 -15.81 2.23
N ASN A 315 19.07 -14.67 2.31
CA ASN A 315 20.53 -14.58 2.41
C ASN A 315 21.00 -14.38 3.87
N TYR A 316 20.13 -14.62 4.85
CA TYR A 316 20.45 -14.40 6.26
C TYR A 316 21.49 -15.39 6.77
N ASP A 317 22.68 -14.88 7.09
CA ASP A 317 23.74 -15.61 7.82
C ASP A 317 23.79 -15.14 9.29
N GLY A 318 23.17 -15.93 10.17
CA GLY A 318 23.05 -15.60 11.59
C GLY A 318 24.39 -15.37 12.30
N LYS A 319 25.47 -16.07 11.88
CA LYS A 319 26.80 -15.90 12.48
C LYS A 319 27.44 -14.58 12.08
N LYS A 320 27.26 -14.17 10.83
CA LYS A 320 27.82 -12.95 10.27
C LYS A 320 27.09 -11.70 10.81
N GLU A 321 25.76 -11.75 10.86
CA GLU A 321 24.94 -10.64 11.36
C GLU A 321 25.07 -10.51 12.89
N MET A 322 25.24 -11.59 13.65
CA MET A 322 25.52 -11.54 15.08
C MET A 322 26.87 -10.88 15.38
N LYS A 323 27.94 -11.20 14.62
CA LYS A 323 29.25 -10.54 14.77
C LYS A 323 29.16 -9.06 14.47
N LYS A 324 28.43 -8.67 13.44
CA LYS A 324 28.24 -7.27 13.07
C LYS A 324 27.43 -6.49 14.13
N SER A 325 26.37 -7.09 14.66
CA SER A 325 25.54 -6.53 15.72
C SER A 325 26.34 -6.37 17.03
N LEU A 326 27.18 -7.36 17.37
CA LEU A 326 28.07 -7.30 18.53
C LEU A 326 29.12 -6.18 18.38
N LEU A 327 29.68 -5.99 17.19
CA LEU A 327 30.63 -4.92 16.91
C LEU A 327 29.98 -3.52 17.09
N TRP A 328 28.71 -3.36 16.66
CA TRP A 328 27.97 -2.11 16.83
C TRP A 328 27.53 -1.87 18.28
N SER A 329 27.34 -2.92 19.09
CA SER A 329 27.01 -2.77 20.52
C SER A 329 28.21 -2.53 21.41
N ALA A 330 29.44 -2.83 20.95
CA ALA A 330 30.68 -2.69 21.72
C ALA A 330 30.90 -1.29 22.35
N PRO A 331 30.71 -0.15 21.64
CA PRO A 331 30.94 1.16 22.24
C PRO A 331 29.93 1.47 23.37
N PHE A 332 28.70 0.98 23.27
CA PHE A 332 27.70 1.17 24.33
C PHE A 332 28.01 0.28 25.54
N LEU A 333 28.54 -0.92 25.31
CA LEU A 333 28.99 -1.81 26.38
C LEU A 333 30.17 -1.21 27.15
N THR A 334 31.16 -0.67 26.44
CA THR A 334 32.32 -0.01 27.10
C THR A 334 31.89 1.20 27.88
N ALA A 335 30.99 2.03 27.37
CA ALA A 335 30.41 3.17 28.07
C ALA A 335 29.61 2.71 29.31
N ALA A 336 28.81 1.64 29.20
CA ALA A 336 28.04 1.09 30.32
C ALA A 336 28.96 0.62 31.45
N ILE A 337 30.06 -0.11 31.13
CA ILE A 337 31.06 -0.55 32.11
C ILE A 337 31.75 0.65 32.79
N TYR A 338 32.12 1.66 32.03
CA TYR A 338 32.74 2.87 32.58
C TYR A 338 31.84 3.57 33.61
N PHE A 339 30.54 3.76 33.27
CA PHE A 339 29.60 4.39 34.21
C PHE A 339 29.21 3.47 35.37
N ALA A 340 29.22 2.16 35.20
CA ALA A 340 29.04 1.19 36.30
C ALA A 340 30.16 1.26 37.32
N VAL A 341 31.43 1.36 36.87
CA VAL A 341 32.58 1.50 37.74
C VAL A 341 32.52 2.81 38.52
N LYS A 342 31.96 3.89 37.96
CA LYS A 342 31.72 5.15 38.65
C LYS A 342 30.49 5.16 39.57
N GLY A 343 29.78 4.07 39.70
CA GLY A 343 28.55 3.95 40.52
C GLY A 343 27.38 4.80 40.00
N SER A 344 27.36 5.16 38.70
CA SER A 344 26.32 5.99 38.11
C SER A 344 25.14 5.18 37.61
N TRP A 345 23.92 5.62 37.90
CA TRP A 345 22.66 5.04 37.40
C TRP A 345 22.57 5.01 35.86
N ILE A 346 23.33 5.80 35.14
CA ILE A 346 23.42 5.84 33.68
C ILE A 346 23.90 4.52 33.09
N ALA A 347 24.57 3.66 33.88
CA ALA A 347 25.00 2.32 33.47
C ALA A 347 23.82 1.42 33.07
N VAL A 348 22.70 1.50 33.79
CA VAL A 348 21.52 0.65 33.57
C VAL A 348 20.87 0.88 32.20
N PRO A 349 20.49 2.11 31.81
CA PRO A 349 19.92 2.36 30.48
C PRO A 349 20.93 2.06 29.35
N LEU A 350 22.23 2.27 29.54
CA LEU A 350 23.25 1.92 28.55
C LEU A 350 23.38 0.40 28.35
N LEU A 351 23.29 -0.40 29.41
CA LEU A 351 23.21 -1.85 29.30
C LEU A 351 21.98 -2.31 28.54
N LEU A 352 20.82 -1.69 28.81
CA LEU A 352 19.57 -1.97 28.10
C LEU A 352 19.70 -1.68 26.60
N VAL A 353 20.28 -0.55 26.23
CA VAL A 353 20.57 -0.19 24.84
C VAL A 353 21.53 -1.18 24.20
N THR A 354 22.56 -1.64 24.91
CA THR A 354 23.50 -2.67 24.42
C THR A 354 22.79 -3.96 24.08
N VAL A 355 21.88 -4.44 24.94
CA VAL A 355 21.09 -5.65 24.70
C VAL A 355 20.18 -5.49 23.51
N ILE A 356 19.49 -4.36 23.38
CA ILE A 356 18.59 -4.06 22.24
C ILE A 356 19.38 -4.07 20.92
N ILE A 357 20.50 -3.39 20.85
CA ILE A 357 21.37 -3.34 19.65
C ILE A 357 21.92 -4.74 19.34
N SER A 358 22.32 -5.50 20.33
CA SER A 358 22.80 -6.88 20.14
C SER A 358 21.73 -7.82 19.54
N GLN A 359 20.45 -7.63 19.88
CA GLN A 359 19.34 -8.42 19.36
C GLN A 359 18.70 -7.87 18.08
N GLN A 360 19.10 -6.70 17.63
CA GLN A 360 18.51 -5.99 16.49
C GLN A 360 18.46 -6.85 15.21
N HIS A 361 19.49 -7.68 14.97
CA HIS A 361 19.55 -8.55 13.78
C HIS A 361 18.44 -9.61 13.76
N ARG A 362 18.00 -10.12 14.94
CA ARG A 362 16.91 -11.08 15.05
C ARG A 362 15.56 -10.39 14.84
N PHE A 363 15.36 -9.22 15.45
CA PHE A 363 14.15 -8.42 15.27
C PHE A 363 14.00 -7.98 13.82
N GLY A 364 15.08 -7.49 13.17
CA GLY A 364 15.07 -7.10 11.77
C GLY A 364 14.66 -8.25 10.85
N ARG A 365 15.26 -9.44 11.01
CA ARG A 365 14.89 -10.62 10.25
C ARG A 365 13.43 -11.04 10.46
N ASN A 366 12.97 -11.07 11.71
CA ASN A 366 11.59 -11.47 12.01
C ASN A 366 10.59 -10.46 11.42
N LEU A 367 10.91 -9.15 11.46
CA LEU A 367 10.10 -8.13 10.83
C LEU A 367 10.09 -8.27 9.30
N ALA A 368 11.26 -8.49 8.68
CA ALA A 368 11.36 -8.71 7.25
C ALA A 368 10.60 -9.97 6.83
N ARG A 369 10.74 -11.08 7.58
CA ARG A 369 9.98 -12.31 7.35
C ARG A 369 8.47 -12.07 7.41
N ARG A 370 8.00 -11.36 8.44
CA ARG A 370 6.58 -11.04 8.60
C ARG A 370 6.06 -10.20 7.45
N VAL A 371 6.81 -9.19 7.03
CA VAL A 371 6.45 -8.35 5.86
C VAL A 371 6.28 -9.21 4.61
N VAL A 372 7.22 -10.11 4.33
CA VAL A 372 7.17 -10.97 3.14
C VAL A 372 6.06 -12.01 3.26
N SER A 373 5.85 -12.61 4.45
CA SER A 373 4.78 -13.59 4.68
C SER A 373 3.40 -12.97 4.45
N GLU A 374 3.16 -11.75 4.93
CA GLU A 374 1.90 -11.02 4.71
C GLU A 374 1.64 -10.76 3.22
N GLU A 375 2.68 -10.39 2.45
CA GLU A 375 2.57 -10.17 1.01
C GLU A 375 2.35 -11.46 0.23
N LEU A 376 3.09 -12.53 0.59
CA LEU A 376 2.92 -13.85 -0.02
C LEU A 376 1.53 -14.42 0.27
N TYR A 377 1.04 -14.25 1.50
CA TYR A 377 -0.29 -14.70 1.90
C TYR A 377 -1.39 -14.00 1.09
N ALA A 378 -1.25 -12.72 0.81
CA ALA A 378 -2.18 -11.97 -0.03
C ALA A 378 -2.08 -12.35 -1.52
N ALA A 379 -0.87 -12.62 -2.01
CA ALA A 379 -0.59 -12.88 -3.42
C ALA A 379 -0.85 -14.34 -3.85
N PHE A 380 -0.78 -15.28 -2.92
CA PHE A 380 -0.87 -16.71 -3.22
C PHE A 380 -2.26 -17.17 -3.75
N PRO A 381 -3.39 -16.75 -3.16
CA PRO A 381 -4.72 -17.12 -3.68
C PRO A 381 -4.96 -16.61 -5.11
N GLU A 382 -4.48 -15.41 -5.44
CA GLU A 382 -4.59 -14.85 -6.77
C GLU A 382 -3.81 -15.68 -7.80
N TRP A 383 -2.59 -16.09 -7.46
CA TRP A 383 -1.81 -16.98 -8.29
C TRP A 383 -2.45 -18.36 -8.43
N LEU A 384 -3.06 -18.92 -7.38
CA LEU A 384 -3.79 -20.19 -7.45
C LEU A 384 -4.99 -20.10 -8.40
N MET A 385 -5.74 -19.00 -8.39
CA MET A 385 -6.83 -18.77 -9.33
C MET A 385 -6.30 -18.78 -10.77
N GLN A 386 -5.22 -18.07 -11.06
CA GLN A 386 -4.58 -18.08 -12.36
C GLN A 386 -4.12 -19.51 -12.75
N MET A 387 -3.56 -20.26 -11.80
CA MET A 387 -3.18 -21.66 -12.01
C MET A 387 -4.38 -22.53 -12.36
N ALA A 388 -5.49 -22.41 -11.64
CA ALA A 388 -6.71 -23.18 -11.89
C ALA A 388 -7.21 -22.96 -13.32
N LEU A 389 -7.23 -21.72 -13.80
CA LEU A 389 -7.63 -21.38 -15.17
C LEU A 389 -6.64 -21.95 -16.23
N LEU A 390 -5.32 -21.86 -15.98
CA LEU A 390 -4.32 -22.40 -16.90
C LEU A 390 -4.33 -23.93 -16.97
N MET A 391 -4.66 -24.60 -15.86
CA MET A 391 -4.72 -26.06 -15.80
C MET A 391 -5.89 -26.66 -16.57
N GLN A 392 -6.92 -25.87 -16.93
CA GLN A 392 -8.00 -26.34 -17.80
C GLN A 392 -7.50 -26.73 -19.21
N HIS A 393 -6.41 -26.12 -19.66
CA HIS A 393 -5.88 -26.33 -21.02
C HIS A 393 -4.44 -26.83 -21.07
N SER A 394 -3.80 -27.05 -19.92
CA SER A 394 -2.40 -27.47 -19.86
C SER A 394 -2.07 -28.21 -18.56
N ASN A 395 -1.03 -29.06 -18.60
CA ASN A 395 -0.58 -29.76 -17.41
C ASN A 395 0.01 -28.80 -16.36
N VAL A 396 0.13 -29.27 -15.10
CA VAL A 396 0.58 -28.49 -13.96
C VAL A 396 1.92 -27.78 -14.20
N GLN A 397 2.90 -28.47 -14.79
CA GLN A 397 4.24 -27.90 -14.98
C GLN A 397 4.24 -26.78 -16.03
N VAL A 398 3.50 -26.96 -17.14
CA VAL A 398 3.33 -25.93 -18.17
C VAL A 398 2.54 -24.75 -17.62
N SER A 399 1.51 -25.02 -16.81
CA SER A 399 0.70 -23.98 -16.15
C SER A 399 1.53 -23.14 -15.18
N ILE A 400 2.41 -23.75 -14.36
CA ILE A 400 3.36 -23.02 -13.50
C ILE A 400 4.31 -22.13 -14.35
N ALA A 401 4.82 -22.66 -15.46
CA ALA A 401 5.71 -21.87 -16.31
C ALA A 401 5.01 -20.67 -16.98
N ARG A 402 3.77 -20.86 -17.46
CA ARG A 402 2.97 -19.79 -18.06
C ARG A 402 2.48 -18.78 -17.02
N SER A 403 2.23 -19.20 -15.79
CA SER A 403 1.79 -18.30 -14.72
C SER A 403 2.82 -17.25 -14.33
N LEU A 404 4.10 -17.42 -14.67
CA LEU A 404 5.16 -16.43 -14.38
C LEU A 404 4.88 -15.05 -14.96
N ASP A 405 4.30 -14.99 -16.17
CA ASP A 405 4.04 -13.71 -16.87
C ASP A 405 2.97 -12.86 -16.17
N GLY A 406 2.06 -13.50 -15.43
CA GLY A 406 0.99 -12.86 -14.68
C GLY A 406 1.19 -12.87 -13.16
N ALA A 407 2.22 -13.56 -12.64
CA ALA A 407 2.41 -13.75 -11.21
C ALA A 407 2.74 -12.44 -10.46
N PRO A 408 2.27 -12.31 -9.21
CA PRO A 408 2.73 -11.27 -8.30
C PRO A 408 4.26 -11.26 -8.17
N LYS A 409 4.88 -10.07 -8.22
CA LYS A 409 6.34 -9.94 -8.19
C LYS A 409 7.01 -10.60 -6.99
N VAL A 410 6.32 -10.64 -5.85
CA VAL A 410 6.81 -11.29 -4.61
C VAL A 410 6.90 -12.81 -4.76
N LEU A 411 6.05 -13.42 -5.59
CA LEU A 411 6.04 -14.87 -5.85
C LEU A 411 7.04 -15.29 -6.93
N ILE A 412 7.44 -14.41 -7.84
CA ILE A 412 8.33 -14.73 -8.96
C ILE A 412 9.62 -15.43 -8.53
N PRO A 413 10.34 -15.00 -7.48
CA PRO A 413 11.56 -15.69 -7.02
C PRO A 413 11.30 -17.12 -6.56
N GLU A 414 10.20 -17.37 -5.83
CA GLU A 414 9.83 -18.72 -5.36
C GLU A 414 9.34 -19.60 -6.50
N LEU A 415 8.58 -19.05 -7.46
CA LEU A 415 8.14 -19.77 -8.66
C LEU A 415 9.32 -20.18 -9.55
N ASN A 416 10.30 -19.31 -9.73
CA ASN A 416 11.51 -19.65 -10.44
C ASN A 416 12.32 -20.74 -9.74
N ALA A 417 12.39 -20.69 -8.40
CA ALA A 417 13.03 -21.73 -7.60
C ALA A 417 12.27 -23.06 -7.70
N LEU A 418 10.92 -23.03 -7.70
CA LEU A 418 10.08 -24.20 -7.92
C LEU A 418 10.31 -24.79 -9.31
N LEU A 419 10.28 -24.00 -10.37
CA LEU A 419 10.52 -24.48 -11.74
C LEU A 419 11.92 -25.09 -11.90
N LYS A 420 12.95 -24.53 -11.24
CA LYS A 420 14.29 -25.10 -11.24
C LYS A 420 14.29 -26.48 -10.58
N ARG A 421 13.65 -26.63 -9.39
CA ARG A 421 13.52 -27.92 -8.69
C ARG A 421 12.74 -28.96 -9.53
N LEU A 422 11.66 -28.54 -10.18
CA LEU A 422 10.87 -29.41 -11.06
C LEU A 422 11.63 -29.86 -12.31
N LYS A 423 12.56 -29.05 -12.84
CA LYS A 423 13.46 -29.47 -13.93
C LYS A 423 14.48 -30.51 -13.47
N GLU A 424 14.99 -30.38 -12.24
CA GLU A 424 15.97 -31.32 -11.65
C GLU A 424 15.29 -32.62 -11.15
N GLN A 425 14.10 -32.51 -10.54
CA GLN A 425 13.36 -33.61 -9.95
C GLN A 425 11.85 -33.50 -10.23
N PRO A 426 11.38 -33.90 -11.43
CA PRO A 426 9.99 -33.67 -11.88
C PRO A 426 8.93 -34.37 -11.01
N LYS A 427 9.23 -35.54 -10.46
CA LYS A 427 8.29 -36.38 -9.69
C LYS A 427 8.51 -36.31 -8.16
N SER A 428 9.26 -35.35 -7.68
CA SER A 428 9.56 -35.24 -6.24
C SER A 428 8.52 -34.38 -5.52
N LEU A 429 7.83 -34.97 -4.52
CA LEU A 429 6.95 -34.22 -3.63
C LEU A 429 7.67 -33.07 -2.94
N ASN A 430 8.96 -33.25 -2.60
CA ASN A 430 9.76 -32.23 -1.93
C ASN A 430 9.92 -30.97 -2.80
N SER A 431 9.95 -31.11 -4.14
CA SER A 431 10.02 -29.96 -5.03
C SER A 431 8.84 -29.00 -4.84
N TYR A 432 7.66 -29.54 -4.57
CA TYR A 432 6.43 -28.78 -4.31
C TYR A 432 6.37 -28.30 -2.85
N THR A 433 6.66 -29.16 -1.87
CA THR A 433 6.50 -28.81 -0.45
C THR A 433 7.54 -27.80 0.07
N ASP A 434 8.67 -27.65 -0.62
CA ASP A 434 9.68 -26.64 -0.30
C ASP A 434 9.33 -25.23 -0.84
N PHE A 435 8.18 -25.07 -1.50
CA PHE A 435 7.69 -23.78 -1.95
C PHE A 435 7.29 -22.90 -0.75
N CYS A 436 7.84 -21.70 -0.66
CA CYS A 436 7.61 -20.73 0.41
C CYS A 436 7.89 -21.26 1.85
N LYS A 437 8.64 -22.34 2.01
CA LYS A 437 8.94 -22.97 3.31
C LYS A 437 9.55 -22.03 4.35
N ASP A 438 10.35 -21.06 3.90
CA ASP A 438 11.04 -20.11 4.78
C ASP A 438 10.07 -19.09 5.40
N PHE A 439 8.82 -19.00 4.90
CA PHE A 439 7.87 -17.95 5.24
C PHE A 439 6.68 -18.41 6.09
N ASP A 440 6.61 -19.70 6.46
CA ASP A 440 5.60 -20.27 7.38
C ASP A 440 4.14 -19.96 6.97
N ILE A 441 3.78 -20.26 5.74
CA ILE A 441 2.41 -20.14 5.25
C ILE A 441 1.83 -21.56 5.12
N PRO A 442 1.04 -22.05 6.09
CA PRO A 442 0.59 -23.45 6.12
C PRO A 442 -0.32 -23.80 4.93
N GLU A 443 -1.08 -22.85 4.42
CA GLU A 443 -1.98 -23.02 3.27
C GLU A 443 -1.21 -23.38 2.00
N THR A 444 -0.02 -22.78 1.80
CA THR A 444 0.79 -23.06 0.61
C THR A 444 1.23 -24.51 0.55
N ALA A 445 1.59 -25.10 1.67
CA ALA A 445 2.03 -26.50 1.73
C ALA A 445 0.89 -27.47 1.35
N SER A 446 -0.34 -27.19 1.78
CA SER A 446 -1.52 -28.00 1.45
C SER A 446 -1.88 -27.89 -0.04
N CYS A 447 -1.94 -26.67 -0.57
CA CYS A 447 -2.23 -26.43 -1.99
C CYS A 447 -1.14 -27.02 -2.90
N MET A 448 0.13 -26.91 -2.53
CA MET A 448 1.22 -27.49 -3.32
C MET A 448 1.22 -29.01 -3.32
N LYS A 449 0.77 -29.66 -2.24
CA LYS A 449 0.53 -31.12 -2.23
C LYS A 449 -0.62 -31.51 -3.16
N MET A 450 -1.69 -30.72 -3.21
CA MET A 450 -2.77 -30.94 -4.18
C MET A 450 -2.27 -30.82 -5.61
N LEU A 451 -1.50 -29.77 -5.94
CA LEU A 451 -0.91 -29.61 -7.26
C LEU A 451 0.02 -30.77 -7.62
N TYR A 452 0.78 -31.30 -6.65
CA TYR A 452 1.57 -32.50 -6.86
C TYR A 452 0.68 -33.72 -7.18
N ALA A 453 -0.39 -33.96 -6.42
CA ALA A 453 -1.31 -35.08 -6.66
C ALA A 453 -1.94 -34.99 -8.06
N ILE A 454 -2.37 -33.77 -8.48
CA ILE A 454 -2.89 -33.55 -9.84
C ILE A 454 -1.80 -33.81 -10.90
N SER A 455 -0.53 -33.45 -10.63
CA SER A 455 0.57 -33.69 -11.57
C SER A 455 0.91 -35.16 -11.75
N GLU A 456 0.67 -35.99 -10.72
CA GLU A 456 0.90 -37.44 -10.74
C GLU A 456 -0.28 -38.21 -11.35
N SER A 457 -1.52 -37.79 -11.05
CA SER A 457 -2.73 -38.45 -11.58
C SER A 457 -2.95 -38.20 -13.07
N GLY A 458 -2.28 -37.22 -13.65
CA GLY A 458 -2.53 -36.78 -15.01
C GLY A 458 -3.85 -36.00 -15.10
N THR A 459 -3.97 -35.13 -16.09
CA THR A 459 -5.21 -34.42 -16.40
C THR A 459 -6.16 -35.30 -17.24
N GLY A 460 -6.24 -36.58 -16.95
CA GLY A 460 -7.12 -37.50 -17.64
C GLY A 460 -8.17 -38.01 -16.66
N ASP A 461 -9.36 -37.42 -16.67
CA ASP A 461 -10.55 -37.72 -15.92
C ASP A 461 -10.84 -36.79 -14.74
N ALA A 462 -11.16 -35.52 -15.06
CA ALA A 462 -12.03 -34.72 -14.21
C ALA A 462 -12.93 -33.85 -15.09
#